data_42c72a4c21bf8a7936eaa72704351b9d
#
_entry.id   42c72a4c21bf8a7936eaa72704351b9d
#
_cell.length_a   1.000
_cell.length_b   1.000
_cell.length_c   1.000
_cell.angle_alpha   90.00
_cell.angle_beta   90.00
_cell.angle_gamma   90.00
#
_symmetry.space_group_name_H-M   'P 1'
#
loop_
_entity.id
_entity.type
_entity.pdbx_description
1 polymer ?
#
loop_
_entity_poly.entity_id
_entity_poly.type
_entity_poly.pdbx_seq_one_letter_code
_entity_poly.pdbx_strand_id
1 'polypeptide(L)'
;HTLTLYSEQPVESAPQTTTLVPPQPLGVERESGSFTLSADDAQVEIESAPGLRQVNAPNGSLAAYRFTARPFNINAKLRRVEPVLKLAARVTARVEESRLLVSHALTLNVEKAGIYALELAPPPGLVVADVRGEGVDDWKVADGKLKLSFAARVLGLRKLDVQLEQAYTHFPESVTIFPLSVTGATN
;
A
#
# COMPACT_ATOMS: atom_id res chain seq x y z
N HIS A 1 -35.34 -2.47 15.55
CA HIS A 1 -34.81 -2.47 14.17
C HIS A 1 -33.37 -1.97 14.20
N THR A 2 -32.48 -2.60 13.41
CA THR A 2 -31.10 -2.19 13.24
C THR A 2 -30.94 -1.58 11.86
N LEU A 3 -30.31 -0.42 11.77
CA LEU A 3 -29.93 0.25 10.53
C LEU A 3 -28.41 0.39 10.50
N THR A 4 -27.80 -0.02 9.41
CA THR A 4 -26.35 0.17 9.19
C THR A 4 -26.16 1.18 8.07
N LEU A 5 -25.37 2.23 8.34
CA LEU A 5 -24.99 3.26 7.37
C LEU A 5 -23.50 3.21 7.15
N TYR A 6 -23.09 3.28 5.89
CA TYR A 6 -21.69 3.45 5.48
C TYR A 6 -21.55 4.82 4.84
N SER A 7 -20.51 5.55 5.23
CA SER A 7 -20.15 6.82 4.61
C SER A 7 -18.65 6.86 4.42
N GLU A 8 -18.20 7.40 3.29
CA GLU A 8 -16.80 7.56 2.96
C GLU A 8 -16.52 9.04 2.68
N GLN A 9 -15.37 9.50 3.11
CA GLN A 9 -14.85 10.81 2.79
C GLN A 9 -13.41 10.66 2.29
N PRO A 10 -13.07 11.18 1.11
CA PRO A 10 -11.70 11.15 0.63
C PRO A 10 -10.81 11.99 1.56
N VAL A 11 -9.63 11.44 1.87
CA VAL A 11 -8.59 12.10 2.66
C VAL A 11 -7.43 12.41 1.73
N GLU A 12 -6.97 13.66 1.71
CA GLU A 12 -5.84 14.09 0.91
C GLU A 12 -4.52 13.46 1.40
N SER A 13 -3.53 13.37 0.52
CA SER A 13 -2.24 12.74 0.83
C SER A 13 -1.40 13.55 1.85
N ALA A 14 -1.65 14.85 1.96
CA ALA A 14 -0.95 15.74 2.90
C ALA A 14 -1.48 15.57 4.33
N PRO A 15 -0.64 15.80 5.36
CA PRO A 15 -1.12 15.85 6.74
C PRO A 15 -2.23 16.88 6.88
N GLN A 16 -3.37 16.47 7.40
CA GLN A 16 -4.52 17.34 7.56
C GLN A 16 -5.22 17.11 8.91
N THR A 17 -5.81 18.17 9.44
CA THR A 17 -6.76 18.06 10.56
C THR A 17 -8.15 17.81 9.98
N THR A 18 -8.84 16.82 10.49
CA THR A 18 -10.20 16.48 10.12
C THR A 18 -11.10 16.41 11.33
N THR A 19 -12.37 16.76 11.15
CA THR A 19 -13.39 16.61 12.17
C THR A 19 -14.29 15.45 11.82
N LEU A 20 -14.31 14.44 12.68
CA LEU A 20 -15.15 13.26 12.53
C LEU A 20 -16.44 13.46 13.30
N VAL A 21 -17.55 13.47 12.57
CA VAL A 21 -18.91 13.60 13.14
C VAL A 21 -19.78 12.52 12.53
N PRO A 22 -20.32 11.58 13.33
CA PRO A 22 -21.23 10.58 12.78
C PRO A 22 -22.57 11.20 12.35
N PRO A 23 -23.30 10.56 11.43
CA PRO A 23 -24.62 10.99 11.00
C PRO A 23 -25.54 11.25 12.20
N GLN A 24 -26.37 12.27 12.09
CA GLN A 24 -27.34 12.61 13.12
C GLN A 24 -28.71 12.06 12.79
N PRO A 25 -29.32 11.24 13.67
CA PRO A 25 -30.73 10.87 13.53
C PRO A 25 -31.61 12.10 13.81
N LEU A 26 -32.63 12.28 12.98
CA LEU A 26 -33.62 13.34 13.15
C LEU A 26 -34.87 12.82 13.87
N GLY A 27 -35.51 13.69 14.67
CA GLY A 27 -36.75 13.36 15.34
C GLY A 27 -36.62 12.41 16.53
N VAL A 28 -35.42 12.28 17.12
CA VAL A 28 -35.20 11.46 18.33
C VAL A 28 -35.08 12.36 19.57
N GLU A 29 -35.71 11.95 20.67
CA GLU A 29 -35.66 12.68 21.94
C GLU A 29 -34.33 12.48 22.67
N ARG A 30 -33.72 11.32 22.52
CA ARG A 30 -32.45 10.96 23.17
C ARG A 30 -31.57 10.18 22.20
N GLU A 31 -30.30 10.49 22.24
CA GLU A 31 -29.28 9.77 21.50
C GLU A 31 -28.14 9.39 22.42
N SER A 32 -27.73 8.14 22.38
CA SER A 32 -26.53 7.68 23.10
C SER A 32 -25.88 6.55 22.29
N GLY A 33 -24.58 6.39 22.49
CA GLY A 33 -23.87 5.35 21.78
C GLY A 33 -22.38 5.31 22.08
N SER A 34 -21.66 4.58 21.22
CA SER A 34 -20.21 4.48 21.26
C SER A 34 -19.62 4.85 19.91
N PHE A 35 -18.44 5.43 19.97
CA PHE A 35 -17.61 5.77 18.83
C PHE A 35 -16.26 5.06 18.98
N THR A 36 -15.89 4.24 18.02
CA THR A 36 -14.60 3.54 18.00
C THR A 36 -13.79 4.02 16.80
N LEU A 37 -12.54 4.38 17.04
CA LEU A 37 -11.60 4.86 16.01
C LEU A 37 -10.52 3.82 15.80
N SER A 38 -10.34 3.42 14.56
CA SER A 38 -9.26 2.54 14.09
C SER A 38 -8.54 3.19 12.92
N ALA A 39 -7.29 2.84 12.68
CA ALA A 39 -6.54 3.31 11.54
C ALA A 39 -5.61 2.22 11.04
N ASP A 40 -5.62 2.04 9.72
CA ASP A 40 -4.66 1.24 8.97
C ASP A 40 -3.84 2.19 8.10
N ASP A 41 -2.50 2.01 8.06
CA ASP A 41 -1.57 2.81 7.24
C ASP A 41 -1.62 4.34 7.50
N ALA A 42 -2.21 4.75 8.61
CA ALA A 42 -2.27 6.14 9.03
C ALA A 42 -1.88 6.31 10.50
N GLN A 43 -1.17 7.39 10.80
CA GLN A 43 -1.02 7.90 12.14
C GLN A 43 -2.16 8.86 12.41
N VAL A 44 -2.86 8.64 13.52
CA VAL A 44 -3.97 9.48 13.96
C VAL A 44 -3.63 10.06 15.33
N GLU A 45 -3.52 11.37 15.41
CA GLU A 45 -3.35 12.11 16.63
C GLU A 45 -4.68 12.80 16.99
N ILE A 46 -5.30 12.42 18.11
CA ILE A 46 -6.55 12.99 18.54
C ILE A 46 -6.24 14.29 19.27
N GLU A 47 -6.62 15.42 18.68
CA GLU A 47 -6.39 16.75 19.24
C GLU A 47 -7.46 17.10 20.30
N SER A 48 -8.71 16.74 20.03
CA SER A 48 -9.81 16.96 20.97
C SER A 48 -11.00 16.04 20.65
N ALA A 49 -11.82 15.77 21.66
CA ALA A 49 -13.04 14.97 21.55
C ALA A 49 -14.16 15.56 22.42
N PRO A 50 -14.62 16.81 22.14
CA PRO A 50 -15.63 17.46 22.96
C PRO A 50 -16.96 16.68 22.90
N GLY A 51 -17.66 16.60 24.04
CA GLY A 51 -18.91 15.87 24.18
C GLY A 51 -18.76 14.35 24.27
N LEU A 52 -17.54 13.83 24.23
CA LEU A 52 -17.23 12.41 24.29
C LEU A 52 -16.50 12.05 25.59
N ARG A 53 -16.87 10.92 26.17
CA ARG A 53 -16.16 10.31 27.30
C ARG A 53 -15.31 9.14 26.80
N GLN A 54 -14.01 9.21 26.97
CA GLN A 54 -13.10 8.12 26.61
C GLN A 54 -13.38 6.88 27.47
N VAL A 55 -13.34 5.71 26.84
CA VAL A 55 -13.48 4.38 27.43
C VAL A 55 -12.37 3.48 26.94
N ASN A 56 -12.26 2.29 27.51
CA ASN A 56 -11.27 1.31 27.04
C ASN A 56 -11.55 0.94 25.58
N ALA A 57 -10.53 1.09 24.75
CA ALA A 57 -10.60 0.74 23.35
C ALA A 57 -10.57 -0.80 23.18
N PRO A 58 -11.39 -1.36 22.30
CA PRO A 58 -11.27 -2.77 21.88
C PRO A 58 -9.89 -3.04 21.24
N ASN A 59 -9.47 -4.31 21.25
CA ASN A 59 -8.23 -4.71 20.60
C ASN A 59 -8.23 -4.32 19.11
N GLY A 60 -7.13 -3.73 18.65
CA GLY A 60 -6.98 -3.25 17.27
C GLY A 60 -7.57 -1.86 17.01
N SER A 61 -8.15 -1.21 18.02
CA SER A 61 -8.63 0.17 17.91
C SER A 61 -7.69 1.15 18.60
N LEU A 62 -7.60 2.36 18.05
CA LEU A 62 -6.78 3.45 18.60
C LEU A 62 -7.43 4.10 19.82
N ALA A 63 -8.74 4.30 19.76
CA ALA A 63 -9.50 4.92 20.82
C ALA A 63 -10.97 4.50 20.78
N ALA A 64 -11.64 4.57 21.91
CA ALA A 64 -13.07 4.40 22.01
C ALA A 64 -13.68 5.43 22.96
N TYR A 65 -14.89 5.86 22.61
CA TYR A 65 -15.62 6.89 23.34
C TYR A 65 -17.08 6.49 23.50
N ARG A 66 -17.72 7.06 24.53
CA ARG A 66 -19.18 7.04 24.71
C ARG A 66 -19.72 8.46 24.69
N PHE A 67 -20.93 8.60 24.16
CA PHE A 67 -21.70 9.83 24.22
C PHE A 67 -23.12 9.55 24.71
N THR A 68 -23.73 10.54 25.30
CA THR A 68 -25.09 10.49 25.84
C THR A 68 -25.97 11.62 25.32
N ALA A 69 -25.38 12.55 24.58
CA ALA A 69 -26.06 13.69 23.99
C ALA A 69 -25.17 14.33 22.90
N ARG A 70 -25.76 15.15 22.05
CA ARG A 70 -25.05 16.05 21.12
C ARG A 70 -24.95 17.48 21.71
N PRO A 71 -24.02 18.31 21.21
CA PRO A 71 -23.06 18.05 20.15
C PRO A 71 -21.84 17.27 20.63
N PHE A 72 -21.27 16.46 19.73
CA PHE A 72 -19.97 15.84 19.94
C PHE A 72 -19.24 15.66 18.61
N ASN A 73 -17.90 15.67 18.64
CA ASN A 73 -17.05 15.40 17.50
C ASN A 73 -15.68 14.89 17.96
N ILE A 74 -14.87 14.43 17.02
CA ILE A 74 -13.45 14.15 17.23
C ILE A 74 -12.67 14.99 16.22
N ASN A 75 -11.78 15.85 16.71
CA ASN A 75 -10.79 16.52 15.89
C ASN A 75 -9.52 15.71 15.92
N ALA A 76 -9.09 15.25 14.76
CA ALA A 76 -7.93 14.41 14.63
C ALA A 76 -7.01 14.90 13.51
N LYS A 77 -5.71 14.84 13.77
CA LYS A 77 -4.68 15.07 12.76
C LYS A 77 -4.29 13.74 12.14
N LEU A 78 -4.42 13.68 10.85
CA LEU A 78 -4.13 12.49 10.05
C LEU A 78 -2.80 12.65 9.32
N ARG A 79 -1.96 11.63 9.38
CA ARG A 79 -0.72 11.54 8.62
C ARG A 79 -0.62 10.16 7.99
N ARG A 80 -0.39 10.10 6.69
CA ARG A 80 -0.12 8.84 5.99
C ARG A 80 1.20 8.24 6.45
N VAL A 81 1.24 6.93 6.59
CA VAL A 81 2.47 6.18 6.87
C VAL A 81 3.07 5.73 5.54
N GLU A 82 4.30 6.16 5.26
CA GLU A 82 5.01 5.72 4.07
C GLU A 82 5.49 4.28 4.20
N PRO A 83 5.32 3.44 3.16
CA PRO A 83 5.83 2.08 3.16
C PRO A 83 7.36 2.08 3.15
N VAL A 84 7.94 1.11 3.84
CA VAL A 84 9.37 0.82 3.77
C VAL A 84 9.54 -0.48 2.99
N LEU A 85 10.29 -0.40 1.89
CA LEU A 85 10.54 -1.53 1.01
C LEU A 85 11.96 -2.05 1.18
N LYS A 86 12.09 -3.35 1.39
CA LYS A 86 13.35 -4.08 1.39
C LYS A 86 13.29 -5.12 0.30
N LEU A 87 14.28 -5.12 -0.59
CA LEU A 87 14.35 -6.05 -1.70
C LEU A 87 15.66 -6.84 -1.63
N ALA A 88 15.54 -8.16 -1.65
CA ALA A 88 16.65 -9.08 -1.91
C ALA A 88 16.43 -9.73 -3.28
N ALA A 89 17.48 -9.83 -4.07
CA ALA A 89 17.43 -10.39 -5.41
C ALA A 89 18.45 -11.51 -5.60
N ARG A 90 18.01 -12.62 -6.19
CA ARG A 90 18.91 -13.62 -6.80
C ARG A 90 18.79 -13.47 -8.30
N VAL A 91 19.91 -13.19 -8.96
CA VAL A 91 19.97 -13.00 -10.41
C VAL A 91 20.65 -14.20 -11.03
N THR A 92 20.04 -14.76 -12.06
CA THR A 92 20.59 -15.85 -12.86
C THR A 92 20.56 -15.44 -14.34
N ALA A 93 21.70 -15.47 -14.97
CA ALA A 93 21.80 -15.17 -16.40
C ALA A 93 22.15 -16.42 -17.20
N ARG A 94 21.50 -16.57 -18.35
CA ARG A 94 21.76 -17.63 -19.32
C ARG A 94 22.01 -17.00 -20.68
N VAL A 95 23.21 -17.21 -21.19
CA VAL A 95 23.61 -16.75 -22.52
C VAL A 95 23.31 -17.88 -23.50
N GLU A 96 22.48 -17.60 -24.50
CA GLU A 96 22.14 -18.48 -25.61
C GLU A 96 22.74 -17.92 -26.92
N GLU A 97 22.74 -18.67 -27.99
CA GLU A 97 23.33 -18.26 -29.25
C GLU A 97 22.76 -16.94 -29.80
N SER A 98 21.46 -16.73 -29.64
CA SER A 98 20.73 -15.57 -30.21
C SER A 98 20.18 -14.59 -29.14
N ARG A 99 20.30 -14.90 -27.85
CA ARG A 99 19.74 -14.07 -26.80
C ARG A 99 20.40 -14.27 -25.42
N LEU A 100 20.25 -13.25 -24.59
CA LEU A 100 20.49 -13.32 -23.16
C LEU A 100 19.14 -13.43 -22.43
N LEU A 101 19.03 -14.38 -21.53
CA LEU A 101 17.92 -14.49 -20.58
C LEU A 101 18.43 -14.18 -19.18
N VAL A 102 17.74 -13.28 -18.47
CA VAL A 102 18.09 -12.91 -17.11
C VAL A 102 16.86 -13.09 -16.21
N SER A 103 16.96 -14.00 -15.26
CA SER A 103 15.91 -14.27 -14.29
C SER A 103 16.25 -13.63 -12.94
N HIS A 104 15.32 -12.87 -12.39
CA HIS A 104 15.39 -12.24 -11.10
C HIS A 104 14.38 -12.88 -10.16
N ALA A 105 14.84 -13.71 -9.21
CA ALA A 105 14.01 -14.15 -8.09
C ALA A 105 14.13 -13.12 -6.98
N LEU A 106 13.05 -12.37 -6.75
CA LEU A 106 12.99 -11.25 -5.82
C LEU A 106 12.26 -11.66 -4.53
N THR A 107 12.79 -11.26 -3.40
CA THR A 107 12.09 -11.31 -2.11
C THR A 107 11.85 -9.88 -1.65
N LEU A 108 10.62 -9.43 -1.76
CA LEU A 108 10.15 -8.13 -1.32
C LEU A 108 9.64 -8.24 0.11
N ASN A 109 10.07 -7.36 0.99
CA ASN A 109 9.48 -7.17 2.32
C ASN A 109 8.93 -5.74 2.42
N VAL A 110 7.63 -5.64 2.61
CA VAL A 110 6.90 -4.37 2.77
C VAL A 110 6.62 -4.17 4.25
N GLU A 111 7.14 -3.09 4.81
CA GLU A 111 7.02 -2.77 6.23
C GLU A 111 6.30 -1.43 6.42
N LYS A 112 5.75 -1.21 7.61
CA LYS A 112 5.04 -0.02 8.11
C LYS A 112 3.68 0.22 7.46
N ALA A 113 3.60 0.33 6.15
CA ALA A 113 2.36 0.49 5.41
C ALA A 113 2.31 -0.47 4.22
N GLY A 114 1.13 -0.93 3.84
CA GLY A 114 0.96 -1.82 2.71
C GLY A 114 0.96 -1.08 1.39
N ILE A 115 1.20 -1.80 0.29
CA ILE A 115 1.22 -1.26 -1.07
C ILE A 115 0.24 -2.01 -1.97
N TYR A 116 -0.25 -1.33 -3.01
CA TYR A 116 -1.06 -1.91 -4.09
C TYR A 116 -0.30 -1.98 -5.41
N ALA A 117 0.79 -1.22 -5.54
CA ALA A 117 1.63 -1.25 -6.73
C ALA A 117 3.11 -1.10 -6.38
N LEU A 118 3.96 -1.65 -7.24
CA LEU A 118 5.43 -1.60 -7.13
C LEU A 118 6.01 -1.16 -8.49
N GLU A 119 6.97 -0.26 -8.45
CA GLU A 119 7.73 0.15 -9.63
C GLU A 119 9.19 -0.31 -9.54
N LEU A 120 9.63 -0.99 -10.58
CA LEU A 120 11.00 -1.46 -10.73
C LEU A 120 11.62 -0.84 -11.99
N ALA A 121 12.93 -0.58 -11.95
CA ALA A 121 13.69 -0.15 -13.12
C ALA A 121 14.41 -1.36 -13.74
N PRO A 122 13.97 -1.83 -14.92
CA PRO A 122 14.72 -2.81 -15.69
C PRO A 122 16.07 -2.21 -16.14
N PRO A 123 17.14 -3.02 -16.18
CA PRO A 123 18.40 -2.59 -16.75
C PRO A 123 18.25 -2.19 -18.22
N PRO A 124 19.03 -1.21 -18.70
CA PRO A 124 18.97 -0.78 -20.10
C PRO A 124 19.34 -1.93 -21.06
N GLY A 125 18.65 -2.00 -22.18
CA GLY A 125 18.86 -3.01 -23.22
C GLY A 125 18.18 -4.35 -22.95
N LEU A 126 17.57 -4.57 -21.81
CA LEU A 126 16.78 -5.74 -21.48
C LEU A 126 15.28 -5.42 -21.56
N VAL A 127 14.51 -6.34 -22.12
CA VAL A 127 13.04 -6.26 -22.22
C VAL A 127 12.44 -7.19 -21.21
N VAL A 128 11.36 -6.77 -20.54
CA VAL A 128 10.60 -7.62 -19.62
C VAL A 128 9.82 -8.65 -20.44
N ALA A 129 10.16 -9.92 -20.27
CA ALA A 129 9.52 -11.04 -20.97
C ALA A 129 8.35 -11.63 -20.17
N ASP A 130 8.50 -11.73 -18.85
CA ASP A 130 7.47 -12.29 -17.97
C ASP A 130 7.64 -11.80 -16.53
N VAL A 131 6.52 -11.72 -15.81
CA VAL A 131 6.48 -11.41 -14.38
C VAL A 131 5.49 -12.32 -13.71
N ARG A 132 5.93 -13.00 -12.64
CA ARG A 132 5.10 -13.87 -11.82
C ARG A 132 5.32 -13.58 -10.36
N GLY A 133 4.29 -13.80 -9.56
CA GLY A 133 4.42 -13.66 -8.12
C GLY A 133 3.09 -13.81 -7.39
N GLU A 134 3.18 -14.06 -6.10
CA GLU A 134 2.00 -14.18 -5.26
C GLU A 134 1.28 -12.85 -5.15
N GLY A 135 0.00 -12.81 -5.57
CA GLY A 135 -0.87 -11.64 -5.51
C GLY A 135 -0.64 -10.61 -6.62
N VAL A 136 0.25 -10.88 -7.60
CA VAL A 136 0.37 -10.04 -8.79
C VAL A 136 -0.88 -10.23 -9.64
N ASP A 137 -1.57 -9.13 -9.92
CA ASP A 137 -2.78 -9.07 -10.74
C ASP A 137 -2.45 -8.73 -12.19
N ASP A 138 -1.62 -7.69 -12.37
CA ASP A 138 -1.22 -7.21 -13.69
C ASP A 138 0.17 -6.57 -13.64
N TRP A 139 0.81 -6.49 -14.79
CA TRP A 139 2.05 -5.75 -14.96
C TRP A 139 2.15 -5.08 -16.32
N LYS A 140 2.86 -3.97 -16.37
CA LYS A 140 3.11 -3.24 -17.61
C LYS A 140 4.45 -2.53 -17.57
N VAL A 141 5.04 -2.34 -18.75
CA VAL A 141 6.21 -1.47 -18.91
C VAL A 141 5.76 -0.15 -19.50
N ALA A 142 6.02 0.94 -18.78
CA ALA A 142 5.73 2.30 -19.20
C ALA A 142 6.85 3.23 -18.74
N ASP A 143 7.26 4.15 -19.60
CA ASP A 143 8.33 5.14 -19.32
C ASP A 143 9.65 4.50 -18.83
N GLY A 144 9.99 3.32 -19.38
CA GLY A 144 11.18 2.57 -18.98
C GLY A 144 11.11 1.91 -17.61
N LYS A 145 9.94 1.90 -16.96
CA LYS A 145 9.70 1.27 -15.68
C LYS A 145 8.76 0.08 -15.81
N LEU A 146 9.03 -0.96 -15.06
CA LEU A 146 8.12 -2.08 -14.85
C LEU A 146 7.20 -1.73 -13.67
N LYS A 147 5.91 -1.59 -13.93
CA LYS A 147 4.86 -1.35 -12.94
C LYS A 147 4.09 -2.64 -12.70
N LEU A 148 4.07 -3.09 -11.45
CA LEU A 148 3.28 -4.24 -11.01
C LEU A 148 2.09 -3.73 -10.20
N SER A 149 0.92 -4.32 -10.43
CA SER A 149 -0.29 -4.11 -9.63
C SER A 149 -0.62 -5.38 -8.86
N PHE A 150 -1.04 -5.23 -7.62
CA PHE A 150 -1.43 -6.34 -6.76
C PHE A 150 -2.95 -6.39 -6.60
N ALA A 151 -3.53 -7.59 -6.65
CA ALA A 151 -4.97 -7.82 -6.47
C ALA A 151 -5.48 -7.39 -5.08
N ALA A 152 -4.60 -7.36 -4.09
CA ALA A 152 -4.89 -6.94 -2.73
C ALA A 152 -3.69 -6.22 -2.13
N ARG A 153 -3.95 -5.50 -1.04
CA ARG A 153 -2.92 -4.80 -0.27
C ARG A 153 -1.81 -5.77 0.18
N VAL A 154 -0.57 -5.46 -0.14
CA VAL A 154 0.62 -6.24 0.21
C VAL A 154 1.32 -5.64 1.42
N LEU A 155 1.46 -6.42 2.47
CA LEU A 155 2.26 -6.13 3.66
C LEU A 155 3.08 -7.40 4.00
N GLY A 156 4.31 -7.24 4.48
CA GLY A 156 5.21 -8.35 4.79
C GLY A 156 5.91 -8.90 3.55
N LEU A 157 6.27 -10.18 3.61
CA LEU A 157 7.09 -10.84 2.59
C LEU A 157 6.26 -11.26 1.36
N ARG A 158 6.84 -11.02 0.16
CA ARG A 158 6.35 -11.54 -1.13
C ARG A 158 7.51 -11.99 -1.99
N LYS A 159 7.26 -13.05 -2.77
CA LYS A 159 8.20 -13.55 -3.76
C LYS A 159 7.70 -13.19 -5.14
N LEU A 160 8.59 -12.65 -5.95
CA LEU A 160 8.33 -12.24 -7.32
C LEU A 160 9.44 -12.80 -8.22
N ASP A 161 9.07 -13.28 -9.40
CA ASP A 161 9.99 -13.73 -10.42
C ASP A 161 9.82 -12.84 -11.65
N VAL A 162 10.89 -12.17 -12.06
CA VAL A 162 10.92 -11.30 -13.24
C VAL A 162 11.90 -11.87 -14.24
N GLN A 163 11.43 -12.13 -15.47
CA GLN A 163 12.26 -12.59 -16.57
C GLN A 163 12.50 -11.45 -17.54
N LEU A 164 13.77 -11.21 -17.84
CA LEU A 164 14.21 -10.21 -18.80
C LEU A 164 14.94 -10.92 -19.94
N GLU A 165 14.87 -10.35 -21.13
CA GLU A 165 15.58 -10.86 -22.28
C GLU A 165 16.19 -9.75 -23.13
N GLN A 166 17.26 -10.10 -23.85
CA GLN A 166 17.87 -9.28 -24.88
C GLN A 166 18.23 -10.17 -26.07
N ALA A 167 17.70 -9.86 -27.24
CA ALA A 167 18.04 -10.54 -28.46
C ALA A 167 19.36 -10.00 -29.07
N TYR A 168 20.13 -10.84 -29.71
CA TYR A 168 21.35 -10.46 -30.38
C TYR A 168 21.21 -10.71 -31.90
N THR A 169 21.75 -9.78 -32.66
CA THR A 169 22.00 -10.01 -34.11
C THR A 169 23.36 -10.66 -34.36
N HIS A 170 24.31 -10.41 -33.46
CA HIS A 170 25.63 -11.00 -33.42
C HIS A 170 25.99 -11.36 -32.02
N PHE A 171 26.68 -12.47 -31.82
CA PHE A 171 27.09 -12.89 -30.46
C PHE A 171 28.00 -11.84 -29.84
N PRO A 172 27.67 -11.31 -28.63
CA PRO A 172 28.41 -10.25 -28.02
C PRO A 172 29.74 -10.75 -27.43
N GLU A 173 30.78 -9.93 -27.48
CA GLU A 173 32.06 -10.25 -26.84
C GLU A 173 31.97 -10.17 -25.31
N SER A 174 31.10 -9.31 -24.81
CA SER A 174 30.86 -9.13 -23.36
C SER A 174 29.42 -8.79 -23.07
N VAL A 175 28.95 -9.21 -21.91
CA VAL A 175 27.60 -8.93 -21.40
C VAL A 175 27.70 -8.39 -19.99
N THR A 176 27.08 -7.25 -19.72
CA THR A 176 26.97 -6.68 -18.37
C THR A 176 25.56 -6.90 -17.83
N ILE A 177 25.47 -7.48 -16.64
CA ILE A 177 24.21 -7.79 -16.00
C ILE A 177 24.06 -6.92 -14.74
N PHE A 178 22.97 -6.17 -14.69
CA PHE A 178 22.59 -5.37 -13.54
C PHE A 178 21.36 -5.94 -12.86
N PRO A 179 21.26 -5.87 -11.54
CA PRO A 179 20.03 -6.23 -10.82
C PRO A 179 18.92 -5.21 -11.10
N LEU A 180 17.67 -5.65 -10.99
CA LEU A 180 16.51 -4.77 -10.92
C LEU A 180 16.59 -3.90 -9.67
N SER A 181 16.20 -2.64 -9.80
CA SER A 181 16.11 -1.71 -8.66
C SER A 181 14.66 -1.26 -8.43
N VAL A 182 14.29 -1.03 -7.18
CA VAL A 182 13.01 -0.43 -6.81
C VAL A 182 13.08 1.08 -7.05
N THR A 183 12.10 1.62 -7.76
CA THR A 183 12.00 3.07 -8.02
C THR A 183 10.81 3.70 -7.30
N GLY A 184 9.83 2.93 -6.88
CA GLY A 184 8.68 3.43 -6.15
C GLY A 184 7.68 2.34 -5.78
N ALA A 185 6.73 2.72 -4.94
CA ALA A 185 5.55 1.93 -4.63
C ALA A 185 4.39 2.87 -4.33
N THR A 186 3.17 2.38 -4.53
CA THR A 186 1.94 3.12 -4.22
C THR A 186 1.11 2.33 -3.21
N ASN A 187 0.71 2.99 -2.15
CA ASN A 187 -0.20 2.49 -1.11
C ASN A 187 -1.54 3.24 -1.14
#